data_64a0fa4c34a57f7acd7bbaa254d3cf9f
#
_entry.id   64a0fa4c34a57f7acd7bbaa254d3cf9f
#
_cell.length_a   1.000
_cell.length_b   1.000
_cell.length_c   1.000
_cell.angle_alpha   90.00
_cell.angle_beta   90.00
_cell.angle_gamma   90.00
#
_symmetry.space_group_name_H-M   'P 1'
#
loop_
_entity.id
_entity.type
_entity.pdbx_description
1 polymer ?
#
loop_
_entity_poly.entity_id
_entity_poly.type
_entity_poly.pdbx_seq_one_letter_code
_entity_poly.pdbx_strand_id
1 'polypeptide(L)'
;MPYVVFEGRQVVNNIQRSASLFLVKNIFSLLMAIFSAIFAITYPLEPSQISLISMFTIGLPGFLLALEPNRDRIEGNFMVNVMLKALPAGLTDVLSVGALVICGQVFNLPSEDIATAGTMLLAVVGFMIIIKISHPFNKMKYGVLLINIIGLLFCGLFLGRLFAIESVSYTHLRAH
;
A
#
# COMPACT_ATOMS: atom_id res chain seq x y z
N MET A 1 24.08 -30.58 3.28
CA MET A 1 22.70 -30.50 3.83
C MET A 1 22.36 -29.15 4.48
N PRO A 2 23.21 -28.49 5.32
CA PRO A 2 22.81 -27.20 5.94
C PRO A 2 22.54 -26.07 4.93
N TYR A 3 23.30 -25.98 3.86
CA TYR A 3 23.18 -24.92 2.84
C TYR A 3 21.80 -24.89 2.16
N VAL A 4 21.30 -26.04 1.74
CA VAL A 4 19.95 -26.16 1.10
C VAL A 4 18.84 -25.71 2.04
N VAL A 5 18.95 -26.03 3.34
CA VAL A 5 17.97 -25.60 4.34
C VAL A 5 18.00 -24.08 4.53
N PHE A 6 19.17 -23.45 4.50
CA PHE A 6 19.29 -22.00 4.64
C PHE A 6 18.72 -21.25 3.44
N GLU A 7 18.98 -21.74 2.23
CA GLU A 7 18.40 -21.17 1.00
C GLU A 7 16.88 -21.35 0.98
N GLY A 8 16.38 -22.54 1.33
CA GLY A 8 14.95 -22.79 1.43
C GLY A 8 14.24 -21.83 2.42
N ARG A 9 14.83 -21.55 3.58
CA ARG A 9 14.30 -20.57 4.54
C ARG A 9 14.26 -19.16 3.98
N GLN A 10 15.32 -18.74 3.29
CA GLN A 10 15.36 -17.43 2.64
C GLN A 10 14.25 -17.27 1.62
N VAL A 11 14.04 -18.26 0.76
CA VAL A 11 12.98 -18.25 -0.26
C VAL A 11 11.61 -18.14 0.40
N VAL A 12 11.30 -18.99 1.38
CA VAL A 12 9.99 -18.99 2.07
C VAL A 12 9.74 -17.66 2.80
N ASN A 13 10.73 -17.12 3.51
CA ASN A 13 10.60 -15.84 4.22
C ASN A 13 10.35 -14.68 3.25
N ASN A 14 11.03 -14.66 2.11
CA ASN A 14 10.86 -13.63 1.10
C ASN A 14 9.49 -13.73 0.41
N ILE A 15 9.06 -14.95 0.07
CA ILE A 15 7.71 -15.20 -0.46
C ILE A 15 6.64 -14.77 0.56
N GLN A 16 6.83 -15.08 1.84
CA GLN A 16 5.88 -14.69 2.89
C GLN A 16 5.74 -13.16 3.01
N ARG A 17 6.84 -12.42 2.90
CA ARG A 17 6.81 -10.94 2.90
C ARG A 17 6.05 -10.41 1.69
N SER A 18 6.42 -10.84 0.50
CA SER A 18 5.76 -10.40 -0.75
C SER A 18 4.28 -10.79 -0.75
N ALA A 19 3.95 -12.02 -0.37
CA ALA A 19 2.56 -12.49 -0.28
C ALA A 19 1.73 -11.64 0.69
N SER A 20 2.29 -11.24 1.84
CA SER A 20 1.60 -10.37 2.79
C SER A 20 1.28 -9.00 2.17
N LEU A 21 2.22 -8.39 1.45
CA LEU A 21 2.02 -7.10 0.78
C LEU A 21 0.93 -7.19 -0.32
N PHE A 22 0.99 -8.23 -1.15
CA PHE A 22 -0.03 -8.46 -2.19
C PHE A 22 -1.41 -8.73 -1.60
N LEU A 23 -1.48 -9.47 -0.50
CA LEU A 23 -2.74 -9.82 0.14
C LEU A 23 -3.42 -8.60 0.76
N VAL A 24 -2.66 -7.65 1.33
CA VAL A 24 -3.21 -6.37 1.82
C VAL A 24 -3.99 -5.66 0.73
N LYS A 25 -3.38 -5.50 -0.44
CA LYS A 25 -4.04 -4.86 -1.60
C LYS A 25 -5.31 -5.59 -2.02
N ASN A 26 -5.26 -6.92 -2.09
CA ASN A 26 -6.41 -7.71 -2.51
C ASN A 26 -7.56 -7.64 -1.51
N ILE A 27 -7.26 -7.67 -0.20
CA ILE A 27 -8.24 -7.49 0.87
C ILE A 27 -8.85 -6.08 0.78
N PHE A 28 -8.01 -5.05 0.65
CA PHE A 28 -8.49 -3.68 0.47
C PHE A 28 -9.42 -3.56 -0.72
N SER A 29 -8.99 -4.01 -1.91
CA SER A 29 -9.78 -3.89 -3.14
C SER A 29 -11.11 -4.62 -3.05
N LEU A 30 -11.11 -5.84 -2.48
CA LEU A 30 -12.33 -6.62 -2.29
C LEU A 30 -13.31 -5.94 -1.34
N LEU A 31 -12.83 -5.54 -0.15
CA LEU A 31 -13.68 -4.92 0.85
C LEU A 31 -14.17 -3.54 0.40
N MET A 32 -13.33 -2.77 -0.30
CA MET A 32 -13.72 -1.48 -0.85
C MET A 32 -14.76 -1.60 -1.96
N ALA A 33 -14.67 -2.64 -2.79
CA ALA A 33 -15.69 -2.95 -3.79
C ALA A 33 -17.03 -3.32 -3.13
N ILE A 34 -17.01 -4.12 -2.08
CA ILE A 34 -18.20 -4.47 -1.30
C ILE A 34 -18.79 -3.21 -0.64
N PHE A 35 -17.95 -2.37 -0.03
CA PHE A 35 -18.37 -1.11 0.54
C PHE A 35 -19.05 -0.20 -0.49
N SER A 36 -18.43 -0.02 -1.65
CA SER A 36 -19.00 0.79 -2.74
C SER A 36 -20.34 0.23 -3.24
N ALA A 37 -20.47 -1.09 -3.32
CA ALA A 37 -21.71 -1.74 -3.72
C ALA A 37 -22.85 -1.56 -2.69
N ILE A 38 -22.54 -1.69 -1.39
CA ILE A 38 -23.52 -1.53 -0.30
C ILE A 38 -24.06 -0.08 -0.23
N PHE A 39 -23.18 0.89 -0.34
CA PHE A 39 -23.51 2.31 -0.26
C PHE A 39 -23.92 2.94 -1.59
N ALA A 40 -23.93 2.16 -2.68
CA ALA A 40 -24.19 2.62 -4.06
C ALA A 40 -23.32 3.82 -4.46
N ILE A 41 -22.05 3.80 -4.05
CA ILE A 41 -21.06 4.84 -4.29
C ILE A 41 -20.13 4.38 -5.42
N THR A 42 -19.73 5.29 -6.30
CA THR A 42 -18.68 5.01 -7.27
C THR A 42 -17.37 4.66 -6.55
N TYR A 43 -16.64 3.69 -7.07
CA TYR A 43 -15.34 3.29 -6.49
C TYR A 43 -14.42 4.52 -6.39
N PRO A 44 -13.92 4.86 -5.18
CA PRO A 44 -13.34 6.18 -4.93
C PRO A 44 -11.95 6.40 -5.51
N LEU A 45 -11.30 5.34 -6.00
CA LEU A 45 -9.91 5.40 -6.47
C LEU A 45 -9.82 5.02 -7.94
N GLU A 46 -9.00 5.73 -8.69
CA GLU A 46 -8.72 5.41 -10.07
C GLU A 46 -7.72 4.24 -10.20
N PRO A 47 -7.86 3.37 -11.22
CA PRO A 47 -6.93 2.25 -11.44
C PRO A 47 -5.47 2.68 -11.59
N SER A 48 -5.24 3.86 -12.18
CA SER A 48 -3.91 4.47 -12.33
C SER A 48 -3.28 4.80 -10.98
N GLN A 49 -4.05 5.36 -10.05
CA GLN A 49 -3.63 5.69 -8.69
C GLN A 49 -3.27 4.43 -7.88
N ILE A 50 -4.14 3.40 -7.96
CA ILE A 50 -3.89 2.11 -7.32
C ILE A 50 -2.63 1.45 -7.89
N SER A 51 -2.38 1.58 -9.18
CA SER A 51 -1.19 1.03 -9.83
C SER A 51 0.09 1.72 -9.35
N LEU A 52 0.06 3.05 -9.25
CA LEU A 52 1.18 3.84 -8.73
C LEU A 52 1.54 3.44 -7.30
N ILE A 53 0.55 3.43 -6.40
CA ILE A 53 0.76 3.05 -5.00
C ILE A 53 1.30 1.62 -4.94
N SER A 54 0.68 0.69 -5.65
CA SER A 54 1.09 -0.72 -5.63
C SER A 54 2.51 -0.92 -6.13
N MET A 55 2.97 -0.12 -7.07
CA MET A 55 4.35 -0.17 -7.56
C MET A 55 5.34 0.16 -6.43
N PHE A 56 5.08 1.22 -5.65
CA PHE A 56 5.99 1.71 -4.61
C PHE A 56 5.76 1.10 -3.23
N THR A 57 4.59 0.52 -2.95
CA THR A 57 4.30 -0.11 -1.65
C THR A 57 4.34 -1.64 -1.69
N ILE A 58 4.27 -2.25 -2.87
CA ILE A 58 4.25 -3.70 -3.03
C ILE A 58 5.33 -4.18 -3.99
N GLY A 59 5.32 -3.70 -5.23
CA GLY A 59 6.17 -4.23 -6.30
C GLY A 59 7.66 -4.02 -6.04
N LEU A 60 8.07 -2.76 -5.98
CA LEU A 60 9.48 -2.39 -5.73
C LEU A 60 9.98 -2.89 -4.37
N PRO A 61 9.31 -2.63 -3.23
CA PRO A 61 9.80 -3.13 -1.95
C PRO A 61 9.76 -4.64 -1.87
N GLY A 62 8.77 -5.32 -2.44
CA GLY A 62 8.71 -6.78 -2.51
C GLY A 62 9.90 -7.36 -3.24
N PHE A 63 10.28 -6.77 -4.39
CA PHE A 63 11.44 -7.17 -5.16
C PHE A 63 12.76 -6.88 -4.42
N LEU A 64 12.94 -5.65 -3.92
CA LEU A 64 14.18 -5.26 -3.25
C LEU A 64 14.41 -6.02 -1.94
N LEU A 65 13.34 -6.28 -1.17
CA LEU A 65 13.41 -7.09 0.05
C LEU A 65 13.66 -8.58 -0.24
N ALA A 66 13.27 -9.07 -1.42
CA ALA A 66 13.59 -10.44 -1.83
C ALA A 66 15.08 -10.67 -2.09
N LEU A 67 15.84 -9.61 -2.38
CA LEU A 67 17.30 -9.66 -2.51
C LEU A 67 18.03 -9.76 -1.16
N GLU A 68 17.33 -9.48 -0.06
CA GLU A 68 17.91 -9.58 1.28
C GLU A 68 17.98 -11.05 1.74
N PRO A 69 19.14 -11.53 2.22
CA PRO A 69 19.27 -12.87 2.77
C PRO A 69 18.59 -12.94 4.17
N ASN A 70 17.32 -13.29 4.19
CA ASN A 70 16.58 -13.56 5.43
C ASN A 70 16.55 -15.07 5.71
N ARG A 71 17.35 -15.51 6.67
CA ARG A 71 17.49 -16.91 7.06
C ARG A 71 16.85 -17.23 8.41
N ASP A 72 15.95 -16.36 8.89
CA ASP A 72 15.25 -16.56 10.15
C ASP A 72 14.48 -17.88 10.16
N ARG A 73 14.31 -18.44 11.34
CA ARG A 73 13.57 -19.69 11.51
C ARG A 73 12.11 -19.47 11.13
N ILE A 74 11.59 -20.32 10.27
CA ILE A 74 10.17 -20.31 9.89
C ILE A 74 9.39 -20.91 11.06
N GLU A 75 8.53 -20.08 11.67
CA GLU A 75 7.66 -20.52 12.77
C GLU A 75 6.19 -20.46 12.34
N GLY A 76 5.42 -21.49 12.69
CA GLY A 76 4.00 -21.56 12.42
C GLY A 76 3.61 -21.85 10.97
N ASN A 77 2.32 -21.73 10.68
CA ASN A 77 1.76 -21.95 9.36
C ASN A 77 1.93 -20.73 8.48
N PHE A 78 2.51 -20.89 7.29
CA PHE A 78 2.72 -19.83 6.30
C PHE A 78 1.45 -18.99 6.06
N MET A 79 0.32 -19.66 5.79
CA MET A 79 -0.95 -18.98 5.49
C MET A 79 -1.45 -18.12 6.65
N VAL A 80 -1.39 -18.66 7.88
CA VAL A 80 -1.81 -17.94 9.09
C VAL A 80 -0.96 -16.70 9.31
N ASN A 81 0.36 -16.83 9.15
CA ASN A 81 1.28 -15.70 9.32
C ASN A 81 1.06 -14.59 8.28
N VAL A 82 0.78 -14.97 7.03
CA VAL A 82 0.46 -14.01 5.96
C VAL A 82 -0.86 -13.30 6.26
N MET A 83 -1.89 -14.04 6.64
CA MET A 83 -3.21 -13.49 6.96
C MET A 83 -3.18 -12.54 8.17
N LEU A 84 -2.51 -12.95 9.26
CA LEU A 84 -2.40 -12.11 10.46
C LEU A 84 -1.65 -10.79 10.22
N LYS A 85 -0.77 -10.75 9.23
CA LYS A 85 -0.08 -9.51 8.84
C LYS A 85 -0.93 -8.67 7.89
N ALA A 86 -1.65 -9.30 6.97
CA ALA A 86 -2.37 -8.62 5.88
C ALA A 86 -3.76 -8.14 6.32
N LEU A 87 -4.50 -8.90 7.11
CA LEU A 87 -5.87 -8.56 7.51
C LEU A 87 -5.98 -7.22 8.25
N PRO A 88 -5.21 -6.96 9.34
CA PRO A 88 -5.34 -5.69 10.05
C PRO A 88 -4.95 -4.50 9.17
N ALA A 89 -3.98 -4.68 8.28
CA ALA A 89 -3.57 -3.65 7.35
C ALA A 89 -4.64 -3.33 6.31
N GLY A 90 -5.18 -4.34 5.64
CA GLY A 90 -6.28 -4.16 4.67
C GLY A 90 -7.55 -3.57 5.30
N LEU A 91 -7.88 -3.97 6.54
CA LEU A 91 -8.99 -3.37 7.28
C LEU A 91 -8.73 -1.90 7.62
N THR A 92 -7.52 -1.55 8.03
CA THR A 92 -7.15 -0.14 8.29
C THR A 92 -7.28 0.71 7.04
N ASP A 93 -6.83 0.20 5.89
CA ASP A 93 -6.98 0.86 4.59
C ASP A 93 -8.46 1.13 4.27
N VAL A 94 -9.31 0.11 4.39
CA VAL A 94 -10.75 0.22 4.08
C VAL A 94 -11.44 1.21 5.03
N LEU A 95 -11.14 1.14 6.33
CA LEU A 95 -11.72 2.05 7.30
C LEU A 95 -11.28 3.50 7.05
N SER A 96 -10.01 3.72 6.75
CA SER A 96 -9.47 5.06 6.51
C SER A 96 -10.04 5.68 5.23
N VAL A 97 -10.02 4.94 4.12
CA VAL A 97 -10.56 5.41 2.84
C VAL A 97 -12.08 5.49 2.88
N GLY A 98 -12.76 4.53 3.51
CA GLY A 98 -14.21 4.56 3.68
C GLY A 98 -14.68 5.77 4.49
N ALA A 99 -14.01 6.08 5.61
CA ALA A 99 -14.27 7.28 6.39
C ALA A 99 -14.05 8.56 5.57
N LEU A 100 -12.98 8.63 4.80
CA LEU A 100 -12.68 9.75 3.89
C LEU A 100 -13.80 9.95 2.86
N VAL A 101 -14.29 8.87 2.24
CA VAL A 101 -15.36 8.91 1.25
C VAL A 101 -16.67 9.41 1.87
N ILE A 102 -17.03 8.91 3.06
CA ILE A 102 -18.24 9.36 3.77
C ILE A 102 -18.11 10.84 4.12
N CYS A 103 -16.98 11.28 4.69
CA CYS A 103 -16.73 12.69 4.98
C CYS A 103 -16.79 13.55 3.71
N GLY A 104 -16.16 13.10 2.63
CA GLY A 104 -16.17 13.80 1.35
C GLY A 104 -17.58 14.01 0.81
N GLN A 105 -18.45 13.02 0.92
CA GLN A 105 -19.85 13.14 0.52
C GLN A 105 -20.64 14.11 1.40
N VAL A 106 -20.43 14.06 2.73
CA VAL A 106 -21.11 14.97 3.68
C VAL A 106 -20.72 16.43 3.40
N PHE A 107 -19.47 16.69 3.05
CA PHE A 107 -18.97 18.04 2.73
C PHE A 107 -19.11 18.41 1.25
N ASN A 108 -19.70 17.55 0.41
CA ASN A 108 -19.83 17.74 -1.04
C ASN A 108 -18.50 18.06 -1.73
N LEU A 109 -17.44 17.35 -1.35
CA LEU A 109 -16.13 17.49 -1.98
C LEU A 109 -16.11 16.86 -3.39
N PRO A 110 -15.32 17.42 -4.32
CA PRO A 110 -15.12 16.81 -5.63
C PRO A 110 -14.56 15.38 -5.51
N SER A 111 -15.05 14.49 -6.37
CA SER A 111 -14.60 13.07 -6.38
C SER A 111 -13.09 12.93 -6.62
N GLU A 112 -12.50 13.84 -7.38
CA GLU A 112 -11.06 13.89 -7.68
C GLU A 112 -10.21 14.19 -6.44
N ASP A 113 -10.68 15.10 -5.58
CA ASP A 113 -10.02 15.41 -4.31
C ASP A 113 -10.09 14.23 -3.33
N ILE A 114 -11.24 13.55 -3.28
CA ILE A 114 -11.43 12.35 -2.47
C ILE A 114 -10.49 11.23 -2.95
N ALA A 115 -10.40 11.04 -4.27
CA ALA A 115 -9.52 10.03 -4.85
C ALA A 115 -8.04 10.33 -4.56
N THR A 116 -7.62 11.58 -4.70
CA THR A 116 -6.24 11.99 -4.40
C THR A 116 -5.91 11.83 -2.92
N ALA A 117 -6.79 12.27 -2.03
CA ALA A 117 -6.61 12.10 -0.59
C ALA A 117 -6.59 10.62 -0.17
N GLY A 118 -7.47 9.80 -0.75
CA GLY A 118 -7.48 8.35 -0.56
C GLY A 118 -6.18 7.68 -1.02
N THR A 119 -5.63 8.13 -2.14
CA THR A 119 -4.33 7.69 -2.66
C THR A 119 -3.21 8.00 -1.67
N MET A 120 -3.19 9.20 -1.10
CA MET A 120 -2.20 9.59 -0.08
C MET A 120 -2.32 8.76 1.18
N LEU A 121 -3.55 8.51 1.66
CA LEU A 121 -3.79 7.64 2.82
C LEU A 121 -3.27 6.22 2.59
N LEU A 122 -3.60 5.62 1.44
CA LEU A 122 -3.11 4.29 1.08
C LEU A 122 -1.58 4.23 1.01
N ALA A 123 -0.94 5.28 0.50
CA ALA A 123 0.51 5.37 0.47
C ALA A 123 1.09 5.36 1.89
N VAL A 124 0.53 6.16 2.80
CA VAL A 124 0.99 6.22 4.21
C VAL A 124 0.83 4.85 4.89
N VAL A 125 -0.35 4.24 4.80
CA VAL A 125 -0.57 2.91 5.39
C VAL A 125 0.33 1.87 4.74
N GLY A 126 0.50 1.90 3.42
CA GLY A 126 1.42 1.01 2.70
C GLY A 126 2.86 1.12 3.20
N PHE A 127 3.37 2.33 3.43
CA PHE A 127 4.71 2.50 4.01
C PHE A 127 4.78 2.04 5.47
N MET A 128 3.75 2.25 6.28
CA MET A 128 3.68 1.70 7.63
C MET A 128 3.77 0.16 7.64
N ILE A 129 3.12 -0.49 6.67
CA ILE A 129 3.18 -1.95 6.50
C ILE A 129 4.58 -2.39 6.11
N ILE A 130 5.23 -1.70 5.16
CA ILE A 130 6.61 -1.99 4.76
C ILE A 130 7.54 -1.88 5.98
N ILE A 131 7.39 -0.83 6.79
CA ILE A 131 8.15 -0.64 8.02
C ILE A 131 7.94 -1.83 8.97
N LYS A 132 6.69 -2.23 9.20
CA LYS A 132 6.34 -3.34 10.09
C LYS A 132 6.91 -4.69 9.60
N ILE A 133 6.82 -4.95 8.30
CA ILE A 133 7.31 -6.20 7.70
C ILE A 133 8.85 -6.22 7.63
N SER A 134 9.48 -5.06 7.53
CA SER A 134 10.93 -4.92 7.44
C SER A 134 11.65 -5.00 8.79
N HIS A 135 10.93 -4.97 9.90
CA HIS A 135 11.54 -5.11 11.22
C HIS A 135 12.17 -6.51 11.44
N PRO A 136 13.40 -6.64 12.04
CA PRO A 136 14.32 -5.58 12.46
C PRO A 136 15.00 -4.87 11.28
N PHE A 137 15.23 -3.55 11.43
CA PHE A 137 15.81 -2.72 10.37
C PHE A 137 17.30 -2.99 10.17
N ASN A 138 17.70 -3.06 8.89
CA ASN A 138 19.10 -3.06 8.45
C ASN A 138 19.32 -1.87 7.50
N LYS A 139 20.58 -1.47 7.27
CA LYS A 139 20.94 -0.36 6.36
C LYS A 139 20.31 -0.50 4.97
N MET A 140 20.24 -1.74 4.45
CA MET A 140 19.60 -2.04 3.17
C MET A 140 18.09 -1.72 3.21
N LYS A 141 17.38 -2.07 4.27
CA LYS A 141 15.94 -1.83 4.42
C LYS A 141 15.61 -0.34 4.53
N TYR A 142 16.46 0.44 5.20
CA TYR A 142 16.35 1.90 5.19
C TYR A 142 16.51 2.48 3.78
N GLY A 143 17.50 1.98 3.01
CA GLY A 143 17.68 2.36 1.62
C GLY A 143 16.47 2.03 0.75
N VAL A 144 15.89 0.84 0.90
CA VAL A 144 14.68 0.42 0.19
C VAL A 144 13.51 1.36 0.51
N LEU A 145 13.26 1.64 1.80
CA LEU A 145 12.19 2.53 2.23
C LEU A 145 12.37 3.94 1.65
N LEU A 146 13.58 4.48 1.72
CA LEU A 146 13.90 5.82 1.25
C LEU A 146 13.74 5.95 -0.28
N ILE A 147 14.22 4.96 -1.04
CA ILE A 147 14.05 4.92 -2.50
C ILE A 147 12.57 4.88 -2.89
N ASN A 148 11.75 4.08 -2.19
CA ASN A 148 10.32 3.98 -2.48
C ASN A 148 9.59 5.29 -2.15
N ILE A 149 9.90 5.95 -1.03
CA ILE A 149 9.30 7.25 -0.67
C ILE A 149 9.68 8.32 -1.69
N ILE A 150 10.97 8.44 -2.02
CA ILE A 150 11.45 9.42 -3.02
C ILE A 150 10.84 9.12 -4.38
N GLY A 151 10.79 7.85 -4.80
CA GLY A 151 10.21 7.43 -6.06
C GLY A 151 8.71 7.78 -6.15
N LEU A 152 7.94 7.52 -5.09
CA LEU A 152 6.52 7.88 -5.05
C LEU A 152 6.33 9.40 -5.11
N LEU A 153 7.10 10.18 -4.35
CA LEU A 153 7.03 11.64 -4.38
C LEU A 153 7.40 12.18 -5.75
N PHE A 154 8.47 11.66 -6.36
CA PHE A 154 8.88 12.06 -7.70
C PHE A 154 7.78 11.75 -8.73
N CYS A 155 7.24 10.54 -8.74
CA CYS A 155 6.15 10.18 -9.66
C CYS A 155 4.87 10.99 -9.39
N GLY A 156 4.52 11.24 -8.12
CA GLY A 156 3.36 12.06 -7.78
C GLY A 156 3.50 13.51 -8.25
N LEU A 157 4.69 14.10 -8.11
CA LEU A 157 4.92 15.50 -8.49
C LEU A 157 5.11 15.70 -9.99
N PHE A 158 5.89 14.83 -10.64
CA PHE A 158 6.26 15.02 -12.06
C PHE A 158 5.33 14.29 -13.03
N LEU A 159 4.77 13.15 -12.63
CA LEU A 159 3.89 12.31 -13.43
C LEU A 159 2.44 12.31 -12.93
N GLY A 160 2.09 13.27 -12.05
CA GLY A 160 0.77 13.34 -11.42
C GLY A 160 -0.38 13.31 -12.43
N ARG A 161 -0.23 14.00 -13.57
CA ARG A 161 -1.23 13.98 -14.66
C ARG A 161 -1.46 12.59 -15.27
N LEU A 162 -0.41 11.77 -15.36
CA LEU A 162 -0.51 10.39 -15.88
C LEU A 162 -1.24 9.46 -14.90
N PHE A 163 -1.17 9.77 -13.61
CA PHE A 163 -1.76 8.95 -12.54
C PHE A 163 -3.03 9.59 -11.97
N ALA A 164 -3.64 10.54 -12.67
CA ALA A 164 -4.85 11.25 -12.23
C ALA A 164 -4.73 11.82 -10.80
N ILE A 165 -3.53 12.24 -10.41
CA ILE A 165 -3.27 12.94 -9.16
C ILE A 165 -3.34 14.42 -9.49
N GLU A 166 -4.48 15.06 -9.20
CA GLU A 166 -4.58 16.50 -9.33
C GLU A 166 -3.90 17.19 -8.15
N SER A 167 -3.19 18.28 -8.45
CA SER A 167 -2.75 19.19 -7.40
C SER A 167 -4.02 19.80 -6.80
N VAL A 168 -4.24 19.59 -5.49
CA VAL A 168 -5.32 20.23 -4.74
C VAL A 168 -5.29 21.70 -5.08
N SER A 169 -6.23 22.12 -5.93
CA SER A 169 -6.23 23.48 -6.48
C SER A 169 -6.75 24.42 -5.41
N TYR A 170 -5.87 25.24 -4.86
CA TYR A 170 -6.24 26.38 -4.00
C TYR A 170 -7.07 27.45 -4.74
N THR A 171 -7.55 27.18 -5.93
CA THR A 171 -8.27 28.13 -6.78
C THR A 171 -9.69 28.44 -6.31
N HIS A 172 -10.29 27.68 -5.40
CA HIS A 172 -11.63 27.97 -4.89
C HIS A 172 -11.70 29.02 -3.76
N LEU A 173 -10.58 29.55 -3.29
CA LEU A 173 -10.56 30.63 -2.28
C LEU A 173 -10.53 32.06 -2.85
N ARG A 174 -10.64 32.21 -4.17
CA ARG A 174 -10.56 33.55 -4.82
C ARG A 174 -11.78 33.97 -5.61
N ALA A 175 -12.89 33.30 -5.42
CA ALA A 175 -14.16 33.68 -6.07
C ALA A 175 -15.28 33.85 -5.02
N HIS A 176 -15.17 34.86 -4.18
CA HIS A 176 -16.27 35.62 -3.56
C HIS A 176 -15.73 36.97 -3.08
#